data_adde8b6670abea9cc7358dd4e0416003
#
_entry.id   adde8b6670abea9cc7358dd4e0416003
#
_cell.length_a   1.000
_cell.length_b   1.000
_cell.length_c   1.000
_cell.angle_alpha   90.00
_cell.angle_beta   90.00
_cell.angle_gamma   90.00
#
_symmetry.space_group_name_H-M   'P 1'
#
loop_
_entity.id
_entity.type
_entity.pdbx_description
1 polymer ?
#
loop_
_entity_poly.entity_id
_entity_poly.type
_entity_poly.pdbx_seq_one_letter_code
_entity_poly.pdbx_strand_id
1 'polypeptide(L)'
;PMLEHVILKLKASGFTEIVINIHHFGEQILDFLKANDNFGLTIHISDEREQLLDTGGGVRKACTFFEHSDEPFLVHNVDILSDVDLKELYDYHLQNGSVATLLVSRGKTSRYLLFDTDRRLCGWINKDTGQVKPEGFRRDESRYQEYAFSGIHVLSPAIFRLLDVPCWEG
;
A
#
# COMPACT_ATOMS: atom_id res chain seq x y z
N PRO A 1 1.40 9.58 18.26
CA PRO A 1 2.14 8.61 17.45
C PRO A 1 1.84 8.77 15.97
N MET A 2 2.74 8.34 15.07
CA MET A 2 2.50 8.34 13.61
C MET A 2 1.22 7.57 13.26
N LEU A 3 1.04 6.39 13.86
CA LEU A 3 -0.16 5.56 13.68
C LEU A 3 -1.47 6.33 13.93
N GLU A 4 -1.53 7.14 14.97
CA GLU A 4 -2.68 7.98 15.28
C GLU A 4 -3.01 8.95 14.13
N HIS A 5 -2.00 9.66 13.62
CA HIS A 5 -2.19 10.59 12.50
C HIS A 5 -2.74 9.89 11.26
N VAL A 6 -2.23 8.69 10.94
CA VAL A 6 -2.72 7.91 9.80
C VAL A 6 -4.17 7.45 10.04
N ILE A 7 -4.47 6.90 11.22
CA ILE A 7 -5.83 6.45 11.56
C ILE A 7 -6.83 7.62 11.47
N LEU A 8 -6.49 8.77 12.05
CA LEU A 8 -7.38 9.95 12.03
C LEU A 8 -7.58 10.48 10.60
N LYS A 9 -6.53 10.45 9.77
CA LYS A 9 -6.62 10.84 8.36
C LYS A 9 -7.51 9.89 7.58
N LEU A 10 -7.35 8.58 7.74
CA LEU A 10 -8.20 7.57 7.11
C LEU A 10 -9.66 7.76 7.53
N LYS A 11 -9.92 7.93 8.83
CA LYS A 11 -11.26 8.21 9.37
C LYS A 11 -11.88 9.46 8.76
N ALA A 12 -11.13 10.56 8.69
CA ALA A 12 -11.58 11.82 8.10
C ALA A 12 -11.87 11.69 6.60
N SER A 13 -11.19 10.76 5.90
CA SER A 13 -11.42 10.43 4.49
C SER A 13 -12.58 9.44 4.26
N GLY A 14 -13.28 9.03 5.34
CA GLY A 14 -14.49 8.19 5.27
C GLY A 14 -14.23 6.68 5.37
N PHE A 15 -13.00 6.24 5.63
CA PHE A 15 -12.72 4.83 5.90
C PHE A 15 -13.18 4.47 7.32
N THR A 16 -13.99 3.42 7.45
CA THR A 16 -14.59 2.98 8.72
C THR A 16 -14.03 1.65 9.22
N GLU A 17 -13.35 0.93 8.37
CA GLU A 17 -12.75 -0.37 8.64
C GLU A 17 -11.28 -0.35 8.22
N ILE A 18 -10.39 -0.79 9.10
CA ILE A 18 -8.94 -0.73 8.91
C ILE A 18 -8.31 -2.06 9.32
N VAL A 19 -7.41 -2.58 8.50
CA VAL A 19 -6.51 -3.69 8.86
C VAL A 19 -5.15 -3.10 9.21
N ILE A 20 -4.60 -3.42 10.37
CA ILE A 20 -3.28 -2.98 10.82
C ILE A 20 -2.36 -4.19 10.90
N ASN A 21 -1.29 -4.16 10.09
CA ASN A 21 -0.21 -5.14 10.19
C ASN A 21 0.70 -4.77 11.35
N ILE A 22 0.90 -5.69 12.29
CA ILE A 22 1.79 -5.50 13.43
C ILE A 22 2.96 -6.50 13.38
N HIS A 23 4.16 -6.01 13.68
CA HIS A 23 5.37 -6.83 13.84
C HIS A 23 6.15 -6.35 15.07
N HIS A 24 7.00 -5.32 14.94
CA HIS A 24 7.66 -4.72 16.09
C HIS A 24 6.70 -3.93 16.96
N PHE A 25 6.88 -3.99 18.27
CA PHE A 25 6.05 -3.29 19.25
C PHE A 25 4.56 -3.63 19.20
N GLY A 26 4.20 -4.83 18.73
CA GLY A 26 2.81 -5.25 18.55
C GLY A 26 1.94 -5.04 19.78
N GLU A 27 2.41 -5.45 20.98
CA GLU A 27 1.67 -5.24 22.25
C GLU A 27 1.42 -3.74 22.52
N GLN A 28 2.41 -2.89 22.30
CA GLN A 28 2.25 -1.45 22.51
C GLN A 28 1.22 -0.84 21.54
N ILE A 29 1.16 -1.35 20.31
CA ILE A 29 0.16 -0.95 19.31
C ILE A 29 -1.23 -1.38 19.77
N LEU A 30 -1.39 -2.63 20.23
CA LEU A 30 -2.66 -3.14 20.73
C LEU A 30 -3.16 -2.36 21.95
N ASP A 31 -2.27 -2.10 22.93
CA ASP A 31 -2.61 -1.28 24.10
C ASP A 31 -3.00 0.14 23.73
N PHE A 32 -2.29 0.75 22.76
CA PHE A 32 -2.59 2.08 22.26
C PHE A 32 -3.98 2.13 21.58
N LEU A 33 -4.31 1.17 20.74
CA LEU A 33 -5.60 1.09 20.06
C LEU A 33 -6.73 0.92 21.09
N LYS A 34 -6.56 0.03 22.05
CA LYS A 34 -7.52 -0.22 23.13
C LYS A 34 -7.73 1.03 24.01
N ALA A 35 -6.64 1.72 24.38
CA ALA A 35 -6.72 2.95 25.18
C ALA A 35 -7.47 4.09 24.49
N ASN A 36 -7.56 4.07 23.17
CA ASN A 36 -8.27 5.05 22.36
C ASN A 36 -9.60 4.54 21.76
N ASP A 37 -10.15 3.44 22.32
CA ASP A 37 -11.41 2.83 21.85
C ASP A 37 -11.43 2.62 20.33
N ASN A 38 -10.30 2.13 19.77
CA ASN A 38 -10.08 1.95 18.35
C ASN A 38 -10.45 3.19 17.49
N PHE A 39 -10.43 4.38 18.07
CA PHE A 39 -10.87 5.64 17.44
C PHE A 39 -12.34 5.60 16.94
N GLY A 40 -13.16 4.70 17.47
CA GLY A 40 -14.53 4.45 17.02
C GLY A 40 -14.60 3.82 15.62
N LEU A 41 -13.57 3.07 15.22
CA LEU A 41 -13.47 2.34 13.94
C LEU A 41 -13.49 0.83 14.16
N THR A 42 -13.82 0.07 13.12
CA THR A 42 -13.58 -1.36 13.09
C THR A 42 -12.12 -1.61 12.72
N ILE A 43 -11.33 -2.12 13.67
CA ILE A 43 -9.90 -2.39 13.45
C ILE A 43 -9.64 -3.87 13.55
N HIS A 44 -9.07 -4.43 12.49
CA HIS A 44 -8.58 -5.80 12.43
C HIS A 44 -7.05 -5.80 12.55
N ILE A 45 -6.50 -6.85 13.14
CA ILE A 45 -5.06 -7.01 13.31
C ILE A 45 -4.57 -8.15 12.42
N SER A 46 -3.61 -7.82 11.53
CA SER A 46 -2.81 -8.81 10.82
C SER A 46 -1.48 -8.97 11.55
N ASP A 47 -1.34 -10.07 12.29
CA ASP A 47 -0.20 -10.29 13.17
C ASP A 47 0.98 -10.94 12.42
N GLU A 48 2.07 -10.18 12.26
CA GLU A 48 3.30 -10.61 11.61
C GLU A 48 4.47 -10.77 12.60
N ARG A 49 4.20 -10.86 13.92
CA ARG A 49 5.25 -10.91 14.94
C ARG A 49 6.17 -12.13 14.81
N GLU A 50 5.69 -13.22 14.26
CA GLU A 50 6.50 -14.42 14.02
C GLU A 50 7.43 -14.28 12.80
N GLN A 51 6.99 -13.55 11.77
CA GLN A 51 7.77 -13.36 10.54
C GLN A 51 7.39 -12.06 9.86
N LEU A 52 8.39 -11.19 9.63
CA LEU A 52 8.23 -9.97 8.83
C LEU A 52 8.05 -10.34 7.35
N LEU A 53 6.94 -9.90 6.76
CA LEU A 53 6.56 -10.28 5.40
C LEU A 53 6.83 -9.20 4.34
N ASP A 54 7.40 -8.06 4.74
CA ASP A 54 7.51 -6.86 3.90
C ASP A 54 6.14 -6.37 3.38
N THR A 55 6.12 -5.32 2.55
CA THR A 55 4.86 -4.69 2.10
C THR A 55 3.97 -5.65 1.30
N GLY A 56 4.56 -6.39 0.36
CA GLY A 56 3.80 -7.30 -0.50
C GLY A 56 3.24 -8.51 0.25
N GLY A 57 4.06 -9.09 1.13
CA GLY A 57 3.65 -10.22 1.97
C GLY A 57 2.62 -9.82 3.02
N GLY A 58 2.76 -8.61 3.61
CA GLY A 58 1.78 -8.07 4.55
C GLY A 58 0.40 -7.86 3.92
N VAL A 59 0.36 -7.27 2.72
CA VAL A 59 -0.89 -7.16 1.94
C VAL A 59 -1.46 -8.55 1.63
N ARG A 60 -0.60 -9.50 1.28
CA ARG A 60 -1.01 -10.89 1.00
C ARG A 60 -1.60 -11.56 2.23
N LYS A 61 -0.97 -11.43 3.39
CA LYS A 61 -1.48 -11.98 4.65
C LYS A 61 -2.82 -11.39 5.03
N ALA A 62 -3.01 -10.10 4.78
CA ALA A 62 -4.27 -9.40 5.05
C ALA A 62 -5.41 -9.80 4.09
N CYS A 63 -5.16 -10.63 3.05
CA CYS A 63 -6.18 -10.97 2.04
C CYS A 63 -7.46 -11.54 2.63
N THR A 64 -7.39 -12.31 3.73
CA THR A 64 -8.55 -12.91 4.40
C THR A 64 -9.58 -11.89 4.87
N PHE A 65 -9.15 -10.65 5.14
CA PHE A 65 -10.06 -9.56 5.50
C PHE A 65 -10.79 -8.98 4.29
N PHE A 66 -10.35 -9.28 3.07
CA PHE A 66 -10.87 -8.75 1.81
C PHE A 66 -11.51 -9.81 0.90
N GLU A 67 -11.48 -11.09 1.27
CA GLU A 67 -11.94 -12.23 0.45
C GLU A 67 -13.42 -12.16 0.05
N HIS A 68 -14.22 -11.49 0.85
CA HIS A 68 -15.67 -11.39 0.65
C HIS A 68 -16.11 -10.02 0.12
N SER A 69 -15.18 -9.18 -0.28
CA SER A 69 -15.44 -7.86 -0.82
C SER A 69 -14.87 -7.72 -2.22
N ASP A 70 -15.65 -7.19 -3.14
CA ASP A 70 -15.16 -6.74 -4.46
C ASP A 70 -14.70 -5.28 -4.43
N GLU A 71 -14.81 -4.61 -3.28
CA GLU A 71 -14.42 -3.21 -3.14
C GLU A 71 -12.90 -3.05 -3.06
N PRO A 72 -12.32 -2.08 -3.76
CA PRO A 72 -10.92 -1.72 -3.60
C PRO A 72 -10.59 -1.30 -2.17
N PHE A 73 -9.34 -1.46 -1.79
CA PHE A 73 -8.83 -1.05 -0.49
C PHE A 73 -7.59 -0.16 -0.62
N LEU A 74 -7.46 0.78 0.31
CA LEU A 74 -6.32 1.69 0.36
C LEU A 74 -5.26 1.11 1.31
N VAL A 75 -4.01 1.11 0.85
CA VAL A 75 -2.83 0.75 1.64
C VAL A 75 -2.04 2.02 1.94
N HIS A 76 -1.67 2.22 3.19
CA HIS A 76 -0.95 3.40 3.66
C HIS A 76 0.18 2.97 4.61
N ASN A 77 1.43 3.26 4.25
CA ASN A 77 2.55 3.04 5.16
C ASN A 77 2.46 4.01 6.33
N VAL A 78 2.63 3.49 7.55
CA VAL A 78 2.43 4.27 8.78
C VAL A 78 3.48 5.38 9.00
N ASP A 79 4.66 5.25 8.38
CA ASP A 79 5.77 6.20 8.46
C ASP A 79 5.69 7.33 7.42
N ILE A 80 4.61 7.39 6.65
CA ILE A 80 4.36 8.42 5.64
C ILE A 80 3.41 9.48 6.20
N LEU A 81 3.84 10.74 6.16
CA LEU A 81 2.98 11.90 6.34
C LEU A 81 2.74 12.53 4.98
N SER A 82 1.48 12.73 4.63
CA SER A 82 1.07 13.29 3.33
C SER A 82 -0.16 14.17 3.52
N ASP A 83 -0.26 15.22 2.70
CA ASP A 83 -1.42 16.10 2.59
C ASP A 83 -2.38 15.69 1.46
N VAL A 84 -2.07 14.60 0.75
CA VAL A 84 -2.93 14.08 -0.33
C VAL A 84 -4.35 13.81 0.17
N ASP A 85 -5.35 14.11 -0.64
CA ASP A 85 -6.72 13.68 -0.42
C ASP A 85 -6.86 12.19 -0.74
N LEU A 86 -7.01 11.37 0.32
CA LEU A 86 -7.09 9.91 0.18
C LEU A 86 -8.41 9.48 -0.50
N LYS A 87 -9.47 10.27 -0.31
CA LYS A 87 -10.74 10.01 -0.98
C LYS A 87 -10.61 10.26 -2.48
N GLU A 88 -9.98 11.35 -2.89
CA GLU A 88 -9.72 11.63 -4.30
C GLU A 88 -8.90 10.54 -4.97
N LEU A 89 -7.85 10.04 -4.29
CA LEU A 89 -7.05 8.91 -4.79
C LEU A 89 -7.90 7.64 -4.96
N TYR A 90 -8.78 7.36 -4.00
CA TYR A 90 -9.67 6.20 -4.05
C TYR A 90 -10.70 6.33 -5.18
N ASP A 91 -11.33 7.50 -5.30
CA ASP A 91 -12.31 7.79 -6.36
C ASP A 91 -11.65 7.74 -7.76
N TYR A 92 -10.41 8.22 -7.89
CA TYR A 92 -9.61 8.09 -9.11
C TYR A 92 -9.40 6.62 -9.50
N HIS A 93 -9.09 5.76 -8.52
CA HIS A 93 -8.94 4.32 -8.75
C HIS A 93 -10.23 3.70 -9.29
N LEU A 94 -11.37 3.99 -8.67
CA LEU A 94 -12.69 3.49 -9.10
C LEU A 94 -13.02 3.91 -10.55
N GLN A 95 -12.73 5.16 -10.90
CA GLN A 95 -13.01 5.70 -12.24
C GLN A 95 -12.15 5.05 -13.34
N ASN A 96 -10.92 4.66 -13.02
CA ASN A 96 -10.00 4.10 -14.00
C ASN A 96 -10.06 2.57 -14.11
N GLY A 97 -10.72 1.87 -13.19
CA GLY A 97 -10.87 0.42 -13.22
C GLY A 97 -9.53 -0.35 -13.21
N SER A 98 -8.49 0.25 -12.64
CA SER A 98 -7.15 -0.34 -12.55
C SER A 98 -7.09 -1.40 -11.46
N VAL A 99 -6.17 -2.37 -11.57
CA VAL A 99 -5.90 -3.32 -10.48
C VAL A 99 -5.14 -2.64 -9.34
N ALA A 100 -4.27 -1.68 -9.66
CA ALA A 100 -3.51 -0.90 -8.70
C ALA A 100 -3.39 0.56 -9.15
N THR A 101 -3.56 1.50 -8.23
CA THR A 101 -3.30 2.94 -8.42
C THR A 101 -2.30 3.39 -7.37
N LEU A 102 -1.14 3.87 -7.81
CA LEU A 102 -0.03 4.22 -6.93
C LEU A 102 0.10 5.73 -6.79
N LEU A 103 0.22 6.22 -5.56
CA LEU A 103 0.62 7.60 -5.32
C LEU A 103 2.12 7.73 -5.54
N VAL A 104 2.50 8.59 -6.45
CA VAL A 104 3.90 8.81 -6.82
C VAL A 104 4.25 10.29 -6.84
N SER A 105 5.54 10.60 -6.69
CA SER A 105 6.05 11.97 -6.71
C SER A 105 7.33 12.08 -7.55
N ARG A 106 7.71 13.31 -7.90
CA ARG A 106 9.00 13.61 -8.55
C ARG A 106 10.14 13.77 -7.53
N GLY A 107 10.03 13.09 -6.39
CA GLY A 107 11.04 13.09 -5.33
C GLY A 107 12.34 12.39 -5.72
N LYS A 108 13.41 12.70 -5.02
CA LYS A 108 14.70 12.00 -5.17
C LYS A 108 14.69 10.72 -4.36
N THR A 109 15.05 9.62 -5.00
CA THR A 109 15.22 8.29 -4.40
C THR A 109 16.26 7.52 -5.20
N SER A 110 16.75 6.41 -4.70
CA SER A 110 17.50 5.45 -5.51
C SER A 110 16.58 4.45 -6.26
N ARG A 111 15.31 4.35 -5.86
CA ARG A 111 14.36 3.35 -6.37
C ARG A 111 13.21 4.04 -7.07
N TYR A 112 13.17 3.95 -8.40
CA TYR A 112 12.13 4.59 -9.19
C TYR A 112 11.19 3.58 -9.85
N LEU A 113 9.92 3.95 -9.89
CA LEU A 113 8.91 3.34 -10.76
C LEU A 113 8.97 4.02 -12.12
N LEU A 114 8.86 3.23 -13.18
CA LEU A 114 8.92 3.70 -14.57
C LEU A 114 7.54 3.62 -15.19
N PHE A 115 7.00 4.78 -15.55
CA PHE A 115 5.69 4.90 -16.17
C PHE A 115 5.80 5.36 -17.61
N ASP A 116 4.94 4.83 -18.48
CA ASP A 116 4.81 5.32 -19.86
C ASP A 116 3.98 6.62 -19.93
N THR A 117 3.75 7.09 -21.16
CA THR A 117 2.95 8.28 -21.44
C THR A 117 1.46 8.12 -21.05
N ASP A 118 0.96 6.89 -21.01
CA ASP A 118 -0.41 6.56 -20.61
C ASP A 118 -0.55 6.35 -19.10
N ARG A 119 0.50 6.67 -18.33
CA ARG A 119 0.59 6.51 -16.88
C ARG A 119 0.49 5.05 -16.43
N ARG A 120 0.93 4.10 -17.25
CA ARG A 120 1.01 2.69 -16.88
C ARG A 120 2.38 2.36 -16.33
N LEU A 121 2.40 1.62 -15.23
CA LEU A 121 3.63 1.12 -14.64
C LEU A 121 4.24 0.06 -15.56
N CYS A 122 5.43 0.32 -16.08
CA CYS A 122 6.15 -0.55 -17.02
C CYS A 122 7.38 -1.21 -16.39
N GLY A 123 7.93 -0.62 -15.34
CA GLY A 123 9.12 -1.16 -14.71
C GLY A 123 9.51 -0.47 -13.41
N TRP A 124 10.57 -0.97 -12.84
CA TRP A 124 11.22 -0.44 -11.65
C TRP A 124 12.74 -0.49 -11.82
N ILE A 125 13.42 0.49 -11.27
CA ILE A 125 14.88 0.57 -11.28
C ILE A 125 15.42 0.98 -9.90
N ASN A 126 16.50 0.33 -9.48
CA ASN A 126 17.36 0.80 -8.40
C ASN A 126 18.64 1.37 -9.01
N LYS A 127 18.84 2.70 -8.90
CA LYS A 127 19.99 3.39 -9.49
C LYS A 127 21.30 3.10 -8.78
N ASP A 128 21.27 2.73 -7.51
CA ASP A 128 22.48 2.42 -6.74
C ASP A 128 23.06 1.06 -7.16
N THR A 129 22.19 0.09 -7.45
CA THR A 129 22.60 -1.28 -7.80
C THR A 129 22.54 -1.58 -9.29
N GLY A 130 21.86 -0.72 -10.06
CA GLY A 130 21.56 -0.97 -11.47
C GLY A 130 20.50 -2.05 -11.72
N GLN A 131 19.88 -2.60 -10.65
CA GLN A 131 18.85 -3.60 -10.78
C GLN A 131 17.60 -3.04 -11.42
N VAL A 132 17.01 -3.80 -12.36
CA VAL A 132 15.73 -3.47 -13.02
C VAL A 132 14.72 -4.60 -12.87
N LYS A 133 13.44 -4.25 -12.89
CA LYS A 133 12.32 -5.22 -12.93
C LYS A 133 11.30 -4.74 -13.98
N PRO A 134 10.65 -5.66 -14.72
CA PRO A 134 10.94 -7.09 -14.77
C PRO A 134 12.35 -7.38 -15.28
N GLU A 135 12.85 -8.58 -15.04
CA GLU A 135 14.18 -8.99 -15.51
C GLU A 135 14.29 -8.85 -17.02
N GLY A 136 15.41 -8.29 -17.50
CA GLY A 136 15.61 -8.00 -18.92
C GLY A 136 14.90 -6.75 -19.44
N PHE A 137 14.23 -5.97 -18.56
CA PHE A 137 13.61 -4.70 -18.96
C PHE A 137 14.64 -3.76 -19.57
N ARG A 138 14.41 -3.35 -20.82
CA ARG A 138 15.28 -2.38 -21.52
C ARG A 138 14.77 -0.97 -21.27
N ARG A 139 15.52 -0.24 -20.47
CA ARG A 139 15.23 1.16 -20.19
C ARG A 139 15.49 2.01 -21.46
N ASP A 140 14.44 2.68 -21.91
CA ASP A 140 14.53 3.76 -22.89
C ASP A 140 14.05 5.04 -22.20
N GLU A 141 15.00 5.92 -21.85
CA GLU A 141 14.70 7.15 -21.10
C GLU A 141 13.76 8.11 -21.84
N SER A 142 13.66 7.97 -23.15
CA SER A 142 12.74 8.78 -23.95
C SER A 142 11.27 8.32 -23.83
N ARG A 143 11.04 7.10 -23.36
CA ARG A 143 9.70 6.46 -23.32
C ARG A 143 9.09 6.41 -21.94
N TYR A 144 9.89 6.57 -20.88
CA TYR A 144 9.42 6.36 -19.51
C TYR A 144 9.75 7.56 -18.63
N GLN A 145 8.80 7.88 -17.76
CA GLN A 145 8.99 8.87 -16.70
C GLN A 145 9.28 8.16 -15.39
N GLU A 146 10.21 8.70 -14.62
CA GLU A 146 10.66 8.17 -13.34
C GLU A 146 9.90 8.85 -12.19
N TYR A 147 9.33 8.05 -11.30
CA TYR A 147 8.65 8.53 -10.11
C TYR A 147 9.09 7.76 -8.87
N ALA A 148 9.19 8.48 -7.75
CA ALA A 148 9.33 7.88 -6.42
C ALA A 148 7.97 7.39 -5.93
N PHE A 149 7.90 6.18 -5.39
CA PHE A 149 6.70 5.69 -4.73
C PHE A 149 6.51 6.39 -3.38
N SER A 150 5.31 6.86 -3.11
CA SER A 150 5.00 7.65 -1.91
C SER A 150 4.45 6.80 -0.75
N GLY A 151 4.48 5.47 -0.83
CA GLY A 151 4.02 4.60 0.25
C GLY A 151 2.50 4.53 0.45
N ILE A 152 1.73 5.07 -0.50
CA ILE A 152 0.25 5.05 -0.49
C ILE A 152 -0.24 4.54 -1.84
N HIS A 153 -1.19 3.61 -1.82
CA HIS A 153 -1.78 3.07 -3.05
C HIS A 153 -3.16 2.49 -2.80
N VAL A 154 -3.95 2.36 -3.87
CA VAL A 154 -5.25 1.69 -3.86
C VAL A 154 -5.14 0.42 -4.70
N LEU A 155 -5.67 -0.66 -4.18
CA LEU A 155 -5.65 -1.98 -4.82
C LEU A 155 -7.08 -2.51 -4.97
N SER A 156 -7.38 -3.11 -6.11
CA SER A 156 -8.57 -3.94 -6.28
C SER A 156 -8.30 -5.35 -5.74
N PRO A 157 -9.30 -6.08 -5.19
CA PRO A 157 -9.11 -7.46 -4.71
C PRO A 157 -8.57 -8.42 -5.77
N ALA A 158 -8.73 -8.09 -7.05
CA ALA A 158 -8.13 -8.83 -8.15
C ALA A 158 -6.59 -8.95 -8.06
N ILE A 159 -5.93 -8.08 -7.29
CA ILE A 159 -4.48 -8.15 -7.04
C ILE A 159 -4.07 -9.49 -6.41
N PHE A 160 -4.90 -10.06 -5.56
CA PHE A 160 -4.59 -11.32 -4.87
C PHE A 160 -4.47 -12.51 -5.84
N ARG A 161 -5.13 -12.45 -7.00
CA ARG A 161 -5.00 -13.46 -8.06
C ARG A 161 -3.70 -13.33 -8.87
N LEU A 162 -3.04 -12.18 -8.80
CA LEU A 162 -1.79 -11.87 -9.50
C LEU A 162 -0.57 -12.10 -8.60
N LEU A 163 -0.77 -12.30 -7.30
CA LEU A 163 0.29 -12.63 -6.36
C LEU A 163 0.46 -14.15 -6.37
N ASP A 164 1.58 -14.65 -6.90
CA ASP A 164 1.91 -16.09 -7.06
C ASP A 164 2.11 -16.84 -5.73
N VAL A 165 1.60 -16.32 -4.64
CA VAL A 165 1.71 -16.91 -3.30
C VAL A 165 0.31 -17.19 -2.77
N PRO A 166 -0.01 -18.40 -2.26
CA PRO A 166 -1.33 -18.71 -1.68
C PRO A 166 -1.65 -17.75 -0.52
N CYS A 167 -2.94 -17.49 -0.29
CA CYS A 167 -3.37 -16.82 0.94
C CYS A 167 -2.86 -17.61 2.13
N TRP A 168 -2.40 -16.93 3.15
CA TRP A 168 -1.90 -17.56 4.35
C TRP A 168 -3.10 -18.15 5.10
N GLU A 169 -3.22 -19.48 5.09
CA GLU A 169 -4.13 -20.18 5.98
C GLU A 169 -3.50 -20.16 7.38
N GLY A 170 -4.05 -19.30 8.27
CA GLY A 170 -3.61 -19.17 9.66
C GLY A 170 -4.17 -20.26 10.55
#